data_7bfc3d7cd8fb9e11a6f958b8f213fc59
#
_entry.id   7bfc3d7cd8fb9e11a6f958b8f213fc59
#
_cell.length_a   1.000
_cell.length_b   1.000
_cell.length_c   1.000
_cell.angle_alpha   90.00
_cell.angle_beta   90.00
_cell.angle_gamma   90.00
#
_symmetry.space_group_name_H-M   'P 1'
#
loop_
_entity.id
_entity.type
_entity.pdbx_description
1 polymer ?
#
loop_
_entity_poly.entity_id
_entity_poly.type
_entity_poly.pdbx_seq_one_letter_code
_entity_poly.pdbx_strand_id
1 'polypeptide(L)'
;MRYIIVDGGVLALEEKLNSLREVDAIIFDCDGTLVDVSSSFPLVGKLITAIYLDQLFGIDCAVGSDYDEAFQLLKMLGGFNNVRNIVSVILQAAFVELGCPDPLRGDLEPIELHHYMGQISHGWSSSKPLGNALRWLISSTAKHLGEYVAPEDVEALLERRACSPQKLREFRKLIGPIFPYGSGAMTTLFSELYLGYEGIKRKHGVDPRYYDGPGILYNERLMVELEVLEALKRFAPNGLAILSGKGRWEAEKILSPVLHHFNSDAILFTGDDKREVDKPNPAGLLECCRKLGAKRVLYVGDGGEDYFLVLRARERGIEAHLAAVLTNKYSYAFFTRCLADAIIENANFLPKLFKRA
;
A
#
# COMPACT_ATOMS: atom_id res chain seq x y z
N MET A 1 8.61 -3.07 -27.59
CA MET A 1 9.26 -2.22 -26.56
C MET A 1 10.37 -3.01 -25.90
N ARG A 2 11.53 -2.40 -25.69
CA ARG A 2 12.73 -3.05 -25.13
C ARG A 2 13.23 -2.24 -23.94
N TYR A 3 13.54 -2.92 -22.84
CA TYR A 3 14.27 -2.31 -21.73
C TYR A 3 15.77 -2.32 -22.00
N ILE A 4 16.41 -1.23 -21.65
CA ILE A 4 17.88 -1.08 -21.63
C ILE A 4 18.34 -0.78 -20.20
N ILE A 5 19.56 -1.17 -19.87
CA ILE A 5 20.22 -0.78 -18.62
C ILE A 5 20.84 0.59 -18.84
N VAL A 6 20.43 1.59 -18.05
CA VAL A 6 20.94 2.98 -18.19
C VAL A 6 22.24 3.16 -17.40
N ASP A 7 22.24 2.81 -16.11
CA ASP A 7 23.41 2.85 -15.22
C ASP A 7 23.10 1.94 -14.02
N GLY A 8 23.85 0.89 -13.83
CA GLY A 8 23.70 -0.16 -12.83
C GLY A 8 22.49 -0.06 -11.88
N GLY A 9 21.45 -0.85 -12.11
CA GLY A 9 20.23 -0.89 -11.30
C GLY A 9 19.06 -0.03 -11.80
N VAL A 10 19.17 0.62 -12.97
CA VAL A 10 18.06 1.33 -13.64
C VAL A 10 17.76 0.68 -14.98
N LEU A 11 16.54 0.18 -15.16
CA LEU A 11 16.01 -0.23 -16.44
C LEU A 11 15.10 0.87 -16.99
N ALA A 12 15.22 1.21 -18.26
CA ALA A 12 14.31 2.14 -18.92
C ALA A 12 13.88 1.60 -20.26
N LEU A 13 12.64 1.90 -20.68
CA LEU A 13 12.22 1.67 -22.06
C LEU A 13 13.05 2.56 -23.00
N GLU A 14 13.72 1.94 -23.97
CA GLU A 14 14.64 2.63 -24.87
C GLU A 14 13.98 3.84 -25.57
N GLU A 15 12.75 3.66 -26.04
CA GLU A 15 11.97 4.73 -26.67
C GLU A 15 11.50 5.84 -25.74
N LYS A 16 11.53 5.62 -24.42
CA LYS A 16 11.10 6.58 -23.39
C LYS A 16 12.25 7.35 -22.76
N LEU A 17 13.50 6.94 -22.98
CA LEU A 17 14.64 7.47 -22.26
C LEU A 17 14.83 8.99 -22.43
N ASN A 18 14.59 9.53 -23.61
CA ASN A 18 14.71 10.96 -23.85
C ASN A 18 13.63 11.76 -23.10
N SER A 19 12.37 11.34 -23.18
CA SER A 19 11.26 12.00 -22.49
C SER A 19 11.37 11.88 -20.96
N LEU A 20 11.88 10.76 -20.44
CA LEU A 20 12.18 10.60 -19.02
C LEU A 20 13.23 11.59 -18.51
N ARG A 21 14.19 12.00 -19.36
CA ARG A 21 15.25 12.96 -19.03
C ARG A 21 14.83 14.42 -19.18
N GLU A 22 13.68 14.68 -19.78
CA GLU A 22 13.16 16.02 -20.07
C GLU A 22 11.93 16.40 -19.22
N VAL A 23 11.74 15.72 -18.08
CA VAL A 23 10.61 16.01 -17.18
C VAL A 23 10.77 17.38 -16.50
N ASP A 24 9.64 18.03 -16.25
CA ASP A 24 9.61 19.34 -15.59
C ASP A 24 9.60 19.18 -14.06
N ALA A 25 9.02 18.08 -13.55
CA ALA A 25 8.87 17.81 -12.14
C ALA A 25 8.92 16.31 -11.82
N ILE A 26 9.24 15.99 -10.56
CA ILE A 26 9.20 14.61 -10.05
C ILE A 26 8.23 14.57 -8.87
N ILE A 27 7.29 13.62 -8.91
CA ILE A 27 6.25 13.44 -7.89
C ILE A 27 6.41 12.05 -7.30
N PHE A 28 6.51 11.97 -5.98
CA PHE A 28 6.77 10.72 -5.27
C PHE A 28 5.53 10.21 -4.55
N ASP A 29 5.32 8.90 -4.59
CA ASP A 29 4.62 8.22 -3.50
C ASP A 29 5.45 8.25 -2.22
N CYS A 30 4.82 7.91 -1.10
CA CYS A 30 5.46 7.84 0.21
C CYS A 30 5.85 6.39 0.57
N ASP A 31 4.84 5.55 0.77
CA ASP A 31 4.98 4.20 1.32
C ASP A 31 5.59 3.24 0.29
N GLY A 32 6.73 2.61 0.63
CA GLY A 32 7.49 1.77 -0.29
C GLY A 32 8.39 2.54 -1.27
N THR A 33 8.32 3.88 -1.27
CA THR A 33 9.09 4.75 -2.17
C THR A 33 10.03 5.68 -1.42
N LEU A 34 9.52 6.51 -0.52
CA LEU A 34 10.29 7.38 0.37
C LEU A 34 10.46 6.77 1.76
N VAL A 35 9.51 5.92 2.17
CA VAL A 35 9.43 5.32 3.50
C VAL A 35 9.34 3.80 3.40
N ASP A 36 10.19 3.11 4.15
CA ASP A 36 10.09 1.66 4.35
C ASP A 36 8.96 1.34 5.32
N VAL A 37 7.93 0.69 4.80
CA VAL A 37 6.73 0.25 5.53
C VAL A 37 6.68 -1.27 5.70
N SER A 38 7.74 -1.98 5.35
CA SER A 38 7.80 -3.45 5.38
C SER A 38 7.59 -4.04 6.77
N SER A 39 7.94 -3.28 7.81
CA SER A 39 7.79 -3.66 9.22
C SER A 39 6.57 -3.05 9.90
N SER A 40 5.65 -2.41 9.15
CA SER A 40 4.44 -1.79 9.71
C SER A 40 3.16 -2.42 9.17
N PHE A 41 2.74 -2.10 7.96
CA PHE A 41 1.45 -2.55 7.43
C PHE A 41 1.27 -4.08 7.37
N PRO A 42 2.27 -4.88 6.92
CA PRO A 42 2.11 -6.33 6.94
C PRO A 42 1.96 -6.88 8.36
N LEU A 43 2.70 -6.32 9.33
CA LEU A 43 2.61 -6.72 10.74
C LEU A 43 1.23 -6.40 11.32
N VAL A 44 0.70 -5.20 11.10
CA VAL A 44 -0.67 -4.83 11.52
C VAL A 44 -1.69 -5.80 10.94
N GLY A 45 -1.58 -6.12 9.65
CA GLY A 45 -2.49 -7.07 9.00
C GLY A 45 -2.42 -8.48 9.57
N LYS A 46 -1.22 -8.98 9.86
CA LYS A 46 -1.01 -10.28 10.50
C LYS A 46 -1.65 -10.32 11.89
N LEU A 47 -1.41 -9.30 12.70
CA LEU A 47 -1.98 -9.19 14.04
C LEU A 47 -3.51 -9.17 14.00
N ILE A 48 -4.12 -8.37 13.14
CA ILE A 48 -5.57 -8.33 12.98
C ILE A 48 -6.09 -9.71 12.59
N THR A 49 -5.41 -10.39 11.68
CA THR A 49 -5.84 -11.73 11.24
C THR A 49 -5.78 -12.73 12.39
N ALA A 50 -4.70 -12.75 13.18
CA ALA A 50 -4.59 -13.60 14.36
C ALA A 50 -5.69 -13.28 15.39
N ILE A 51 -5.90 -12.00 15.72
CA ILE A 51 -6.91 -11.53 16.67
C ILE A 51 -8.33 -11.94 16.24
N TYR A 52 -8.67 -11.75 14.97
CA TYR A 52 -9.98 -12.12 14.46
C TYR A 52 -10.22 -13.63 14.51
N LEU A 53 -9.23 -14.44 14.13
CA LEU A 53 -9.34 -15.89 14.17
C LEU A 53 -9.47 -16.42 15.60
N ASP A 54 -8.70 -15.87 16.52
CA ASP A 54 -8.78 -16.23 17.94
C ASP A 54 -10.11 -15.77 18.56
N GLN A 55 -10.37 -14.47 18.57
CA GLN A 55 -11.50 -13.94 19.32
C GLN A 55 -12.86 -14.30 18.76
N LEU A 56 -13.00 -14.36 17.43
CA LEU A 56 -14.30 -14.66 16.80
C LEU A 56 -14.54 -16.15 16.60
N PHE A 57 -13.49 -16.96 16.49
CA PHE A 57 -13.65 -18.38 16.12
C PHE A 57 -12.89 -19.33 17.06
N GLY A 58 -12.18 -18.83 18.05
CA GLY A 58 -11.40 -19.66 18.99
C GLY A 58 -10.23 -20.39 18.33
N ILE A 59 -9.67 -19.83 17.26
CA ILE A 59 -8.60 -20.45 16.47
C ILE A 59 -7.28 -19.75 16.77
N ASP A 60 -6.44 -20.38 17.59
CA ASP A 60 -5.04 -20.01 17.75
C ASP A 60 -4.28 -20.36 16.46
N CYS A 61 -3.85 -19.33 15.72
CA CYS A 61 -3.33 -19.48 14.37
C CYS A 61 -2.00 -18.75 14.19
N ALA A 62 -0.92 -19.49 13.92
CA ALA A 62 0.32 -18.87 13.46
C ALA A 62 0.12 -18.21 12.08
N VAL A 63 0.54 -16.95 11.94
CA VAL A 63 0.48 -16.16 10.71
C VAL A 63 1.89 -16.00 10.15
N GLY A 64 2.17 -16.68 9.05
CA GLY A 64 3.51 -16.84 8.50
C GLY A 64 3.83 -15.93 7.31
N SER A 65 4.91 -16.28 6.60
CA SER A 65 5.42 -15.55 5.44
C SER A 65 4.53 -15.64 4.21
N ASP A 66 3.65 -16.63 4.12
CA ASP A 66 2.65 -16.74 3.06
C ASP A 66 1.59 -15.62 3.14
N TYR A 67 1.40 -15.02 4.34
CA TYR A 67 0.64 -13.80 4.49
C TYR A 67 1.30 -12.64 3.75
N ASP A 68 2.61 -12.44 3.93
CA ASP A 68 3.36 -11.39 3.25
C ASP A 68 3.29 -11.56 1.74
N GLU A 69 3.33 -12.81 1.26
CA GLU A 69 3.21 -13.12 -0.15
C GLU A 69 1.84 -12.71 -0.72
N ALA A 70 0.74 -13.08 -0.06
CA ALA A 70 -0.61 -12.69 -0.46
C ALA A 70 -0.79 -11.17 -0.40
N PHE A 71 -0.29 -10.54 0.66
CA PHE A 71 -0.32 -9.09 0.84
C PHE A 71 0.39 -8.35 -0.32
N GLN A 72 1.62 -8.79 -0.66
CA GLN A 72 2.40 -8.21 -1.73
C GLN A 72 1.73 -8.37 -3.10
N LEU A 73 1.15 -9.55 -3.37
CA LEU A 73 0.44 -9.79 -4.62
C LEU A 73 -0.79 -8.89 -4.75
N LEU A 74 -1.62 -8.81 -3.71
CA LEU A 74 -2.83 -7.98 -3.72
C LEU A 74 -2.47 -6.49 -3.93
N LYS A 75 -1.40 -5.99 -3.31
CA LYS A 75 -0.90 -4.62 -3.52
C LYS A 75 -0.60 -4.33 -5.01
N MET A 76 -0.15 -5.34 -5.76
CA MET A 76 0.16 -5.17 -7.20
C MET A 76 -1.07 -5.17 -8.12
N LEU A 77 -2.28 -5.44 -7.62
CA LEU A 77 -3.50 -5.51 -8.45
C LEU A 77 -4.14 -4.14 -8.75
N GLY A 78 -3.57 -3.04 -8.24
CA GLY A 78 -3.98 -1.66 -8.57
C GLY A 78 -5.21 -1.13 -7.83
N GLY A 79 -6.15 -1.97 -7.40
CA GLY A 79 -7.33 -1.58 -6.62
C GLY A 79 -7.11 -1.59 -5.09
N PHE A 80 -5.95 -2.02 -4.64
CA PHE A 80 -5.65 -2.23 -3.23
C PHE A 80 -4.74 -1.17 -2.59
N ASN A 81 -4.87 0.09 -3.05
CA ASN A 81 -4.15 1.23 -2.44
C ASN A 81 -4.36 1.31 -0.92
N ASN A 82 -5.56 1.00 -0.45
CA ASN A 82 -5.84 0.96 0.97
C ASN A 82 -5.57 -0.42 1.56
N VAL A 83 -4.57 -0.50 2.42
CA VAL A 83 -4.15 -1.75 3.09
C VAL A 83 -5.28 -2.45 3.85
N ARG A 84 -6.27 -1.71 4.36
CA ARG A 84 -7.44 -2.30 5.04
C ARG A 84 -8.26 -3.19 4.10
N ASN A 85 -8.29 -2.89 2.79
CA ASN A 85 -8.91 -3.77 1.80
C ASN A 85 -8.19 -5.11 1.71
N ILE A 86 -6.86 -5.10 1.75
CA ILE A 86 -6.03 -6.33 1.75
C ILE A 86 -6.38 -7.18 2.97
N VAL A 87 -6.38 -6.57 4.16
CA VAL A 87 -6.71 -7.26 5.42
C VAL A 87 -8.13 -7.82 5.39
N SER A 88 -9.11 -7.02 4.93
CA SER A 88 -10.51 -7.45 4.81
C SER A 88 -10.66 -8.68 3.91
N VAL A 89 -10.02 -8.67 2.74
CA VAL A 89 -10.07 -9.79 1.79
C VAL A 89 -9.41 -11.05 2.36
N ILE A 90 -8.27 -10.92 3.06
CA ILE A 90 -7.62 -12.05 3.72
C ILE A 90 -8.49 -12.64 4.83
N LEU A 91 -9.11 -11.81 5.66
CA LEU A 91 -10.05 -12.26 6.70
C LEU A 91 -11.24 -13.02 6.08
N GLN A 92 -11.81 -12.49 5.00
CA GLN A 92 -12.92 -13.16 4.29
C GLN A 92 -12.49 -14.50 3.70
N ALA A 93 -11.27 -14.59 3.14
CA ALA A 93 -10.73 -15.83 2.61
C ALA A 93 -10.54 -16.88 3.71
N ALA A 94 -10.00 -16.48 4.86
CA ALA A 94 -9.87 -17.35 6.03
C ALA A 94 -11.23 -17.83 6.52
N PHE A 95 -12.23 -16.95 6.60
CA PHE A 95 -13.61 -17.29 6.99
C PHE A 95 -14.25 -18.31 6.04
N VAL A 96 -14.06 -18.16 4.73
CA VAL A 96 -14.56 -19.10 3.72
C VAL A 96 -13.88 -20.45 3.85
N GLU A 97 -12.57 -20.49 4.07
CA GLU A 97 -11.81 -21.74 4.25
C GLU A 97 -12.20 -22.48 5.53
N LEU A 98 -12.62 -21.75 6.58
CA LEU A 98 -13.19 -22.32 7.81
C LEU A 98 -14.58 -22.96 7.62
N GLY A 99 -15.20 -22.81 6.44
CA GLY A 99 -16.55 -23.30 6.19
C GLY A 99 -17.64 -22.36 6.71
N CYS A 100 -17.38 -21.08 6.79
CA CYS A 100 -18.33 -20.04 7.22
C CYS A 100 -18.96 -20.33 8.60
N PRO A 101 -18.17 -20.48 9.67
CA PRO A 101 -18.68 -20.78 11.00
C PRO A 101 -19.49 -19.63 11.60
N ASP A 102 -20.29 -19.92 12.60
CA ASP A 102 -20.90 -18.88 13.41
C ASP A 102 -19.84 -18.29 14.36
N PRO A 103 -19.76 -16.96 14.49
CA PRO A 103 -18.79 -16.34 15.38
C PRO A 103 -19.20 -16.56 16.85
N LEU A 104 -18.20 -16.73 17.71
CA LEU A 104 -18.37 -16.90 19.17
C LEU A 104 -18.93 -15.63 19.84
N ARG A 105 -18.69 -14.46 19.21
CA ARG A 105 -19.11 -13.14 19.70
C ARG A 105 -19.37 -12.17 18.56
N GLY A 106 -20.12 -11.10 18.83
CA GLY A 106 -20.50 -10.11 17.82
C GLY A 106 -19.50 -8.94 17.67
N ASP A 107 -18.42 -8.88 18.48
CA ASP A 107 -17.43 -7.81 18.46
C ASP A 107 -16.10 -8.30 19.04
N LEU A 108 -15.03 -7.50 18.87
CA LEU A 108 -13.74 -7.76 19.48
C LEU A 108 -13.69 -7.23 20.92
N GLU A 109 -12.83 -7.83 21.73
CA GLU A 109 -12.47 -7.36 23.05
C GLU A 109 -11.14 -6.60 23.00
N PRO A 110 -10.83 -5.77 24.03
CA PRO A 110 -9.51 -5.18 24.19
C PRO A 110 -8.41 -6.23 24.19
N ILE A 111 -7.26 -5.90 23.61
CA ILE A 111 -6.17 -6.82 23.36
C ILE A 111 -4.91 -6.49 24.17
N GLU A 112 -4.20 -7.52 24.54
CA GLU A 112 -2.82 -7.47 25.00
C GLU A 112 -1.90 -7.89 23.83
N LEU A 113 -1.20 -6.96 23.21
CA LEU A 113 -0.44 -7.21 21.98
C LEU A 113 0.59 -8.34 22.12
N HIS A 114 1.23 -8.47 23.28
CA HIS A 114 2.25 -9.48 23.50
C HIS A 114 1.70 -10.93 23.34
N HIS A 115 0.43 -11.16 23.61
CA HIS A 115 -0.22 -12.46 23.41
C HIS A 115 -0.21 -12.88 21.93
N TYR A 116 -0.47 -11.92 21.01
CA TYR A 116 -0.53 -12.19 19.59
C TYR A 116 0.82 -12.12 18.88
N MET A 117 1.80 -11.40 19.43
CA MET A 117 3.14 -11.32 18.84
C MET A 117 3.81 -12.69 18.72
N GLY A 118 3.53 -13.61 19.64
CA GLY A 118 4.02 -14.99 19.60
C GLY A 118 3.46 -15.82 18.42
N GLN A 119 2.31 -15.41 17.87
CA GLN A 119 1.67 -16.06 16.71
C GLN A 119 2.24 -15.56 15.37
N ILE A 120 2.99 -14.46 15.37
CA ILE A 120 3.56 -13.88 14.15
C ILE A 120 4.89 -14.55 13.86
N SER A 121 4.96 -15.24 12.72
CA SER A 121 6.17 -15.92 12.23
C SER A 121 6.74 -15.21 11.01
N HIS A 122 8.06 -15.05 10.96
CA HIS A 122 8.75 -14.46 9.82
C HIS A 122 9.35 -15.50 8.86
N GLY A 123 9.40 -16.77 9.24
CA GLY A 123 10.08 -17.81 8.45
C GLY A 123 9.25 -19.05 8.13
N TRP A 124 8.02 -19.15 8.62
CA TRP A 124 7.19 -20.35 8.49
C TRP A 124 5.88 -19.99 7.76
N SER A 125 5.30 -21.00 7.13
CA SER A 125 3.95 -20.85 6.57
C SER A 125 2.92 -20.72 7.68
N SER A 126 1.82 -20.01 7.39
CA SER A 126 0.67 -19.93 8.30
C SER A 126 0.10 -21.32 8.60
N SER A 127 -0.42 -21.51 9.80
CA SER A 127 -1.14 -22.72 10.16
C SER A 127 -2.45 -22.85 9.38
N LYS A 128 -2.97 -24.07 9.30
CA LYS A 128 -4.30 -24.30 8.70
C LYS A 128 -5.40 -23.74 9.62
N PRO A 129 -6.50 -23.18 9.07
CA PRO A 129 -6.85 -23.09 7.63
C PRO A 129 -6.28 -21.85 6.93
N LEU A 130 -5.69 -20.89 7.65
CA LEU A 130 -5.21 -19.63 7.05
C LEU A 130 -4.25 -19.89 5.87
N GLY A 131 -3.28 -20.78 6.02
CA GLY A 131 -2.35 -21.11 4.94
C GLY A 131 -3.04 -21.63 3.67
N ASN A 132 -4.16 -22.36 3.79
CA ASN A 132 -4.97 -22.79 2.63
C ASN A 132 -5.65 -21.59 1.96
N ALA A 133 -6.23 -20.68 2.77
CA ALA A 133 -6.89 -19.48 2.30
C ALA A 133 -5.92 -18.58 1.52
N LEU A 134 -4.72 -18.36 2.05
CA LEU A 134 -3.69 -17.55 1.42
C LEU A 134 -3.21 -18.16 0.10
N ARG A 135 -2.93 -19.46 0.06
CA ARG A 135 -2.58 -20.16 -1.19
C ARG A 135 -3.67 -20.05 -2.25
N TRP A 136 -4.93 -20.17 -1.84
CA TRP A 136 -6.05 -19.99 -2.76
C TRP A 136 -6.12 -18.55 -3.27
N LEU A 137 -6.00 -17.54 -2.42
CA LEU A 137 -5.95 -16.13 -2.84
C LEU A 137 -4.84 -15.90 -3.87
N ILE A 138 -3.62 -16.33 -3.55
CA ILE A 138 -2.46 -16.18 -4.44
C ILE A 138 -2.76 -16.84 -5.81
N SER A 139 -3.19 -18.10 -5.83
CA SER A 139 -3.45 -18.82 -7.07
C SER A 139 -4.58 -18.23 -7.90
N SER A 140 -5.60 -17.66 -7.24
CA SER A 140 -6.77 -17.09 -7.90
C SER A 140 -6.52 -15.69 -8.46
N THR A 141 -5.59 -14.93 -7.85
CA THR A 141 -5.33 -13.53 -8.22
C THR A 141 -4.05 -13.33 -9.03
N ALA A 142 -3.03 -14.18 -8.89
CA ALA A 142 -1.76 -14.06 -9.62
C ALA A 142 -1.91 -14.03 -11.15
N LYS A 143 -2.89 -14.71 -11.70
CA LYS A 143 -3.19 -14.71 -13.14
C LYS A 143 -3.60 -13.34 -13.68
N HIS A 144 -4.12 -12.47 -12.81
CA HIS A 144 -4.55 -11.10 -13.12
C HIS A 144 -3.45 -10.05 -12.89
N LEU A 145 -2.21 -10.48 -12.59
CA LEU A 145 -1.09 -9.58 -12.45
C LEU A 145 -0.90 -8.78 -13.75
N GLY A 146 -0.95 -7.45 -13.66
CA GLY A 146 -0.93 -6.53 -14.81
C GLY A 146 -2.31 -6.04 -15.24
N GLU A 147 -3.38 -6.52 -14.63
CA GLU A 147 -4.74 -6.02 -14.79
C GLU A 147 -5.15 -5.20 -13.56
N TYR A 148 -6.09 -4.27 -13.74
CA TYR A 148 -6.72 -3.61 -12.60
C TYR A 148 -7.78 -4.54 -12.00
N VAL A 149 -7.60 -4.89 -10.74
CA VAL A 149 -8.55 -5.72 -9.99
C VAL A 149 -8.95 -4.95 -8.73
N ALA A 150 -10.23 -4.69 -8.58
CA ALA A 150 -10.78 -4.04 -7.40
C ALA A 150 -10.99 -5.06 -6.25
N PRO A 151 -11.05 -4.60 -4.98
CA PRO A 151 -11.41 -5.46 -3.85
C PRO A 151 -12.70 -6.23 -4.08
N GLU A 152 -13.71 -5.58 -4.66
CA GLU A 152 -15.04 -6.15 -4.98
C GLU A 152 -14.96 -7.34 -5.95
N ASP A 153 -13.99 -7.33 -6.89
CA ASP A 153 -13.77 -8.45 -7.80
C ASP A 153 -13.30 -9.69 -7.05
N VAL A 154 -12.37 -9.51 -6.09
CA VAL A 154 -11.90 -10.60 -5.24
C VAL A 154 -13.00 -11.06 -4.28
N GLU A 155 -13.79 -10.15 -3.73
CA GLU A 155 -14.94 -10.48 -2.91
C GLU A 155 -15.99 -11.30 -3.67
N ALA A 156 -16.21 -11.01 -4.95
CA ALA A 156 -17.10 -11.82 -5.81
C ALA A 156 -16.54 -13.23 -6.05
N LEU A 157 -15.21 -13.41 -6.14
CA LEU A 157 -14.59 -14.73 -6.17
C LEU A 157 -14.82 -15.50 -4.87
N LEU A 158 -14.67 -14.82 -3.72
CA LEU A 158 -14.92 -15.42 -2.41
C LEU A 158 -16.39 -15.81 -2.22
N GLU A 159 -17.34 -15.02 -2.69
CA GLU A 159 -18.77 -15.38 -2.64
C GLU A 159 -19.08 -16.66 -3.42
N ARG A 160 -18.47 -16.83 -4.60
CA ARG A 160 -18.62 -18.05 -5.40
C ARG A 160 -18.01 -19.30 -4.74
N ARG A 161 -16.97 -19.11 -3.92
CA ARG A 161 -16.31 -20.18 -3.17
C ARG A 161 -17.01 -20.52 -1.85
N ALA A 162 -17.68 -19.55 -1.23
CA ALA A 162 -18.25 -19.69 0.09
C ALA A 162 -19.34 -20.79 0.13
N CYS A 163 -19.27 -21.68 1.12
CA CYS A 163 -20.34 -22.67 1.36
C CYS A 163 -21.66 -21.99 1.80
N SER A 164 -21.59 -20.77 2.35
CA SER A 164 -22.73 -19.91 2.67
C SER A 164 -22.43 -18.45 2.32
N PRO A 165 -22.83 -17.98 1.12
CA PRO A 165 -22.69 -16.58 0.75
C PRO A 165 -23.40 -15.62 1.70
N GLN A 166 -24.50 -16.05 2.32
CA GLN A 166 -25.22 -15.25 3.33
C GLN A 166 -24.34 -15.02 4.57
N LYS A 167 -23.76 -16.07 5.14
CA LYS A 167 -22.87 -15.95 6.30
C LYS A 167 -21.61 -15.12 5.98
N LEU A 168 -21.08 -15.22 4.75
CA LEU A 168 -19.98 -14.36 4.32
C LEU A 168 -20.39 -12.88 4.31
N ARG A 169 -21.58 -12.54 3.84
CA ARG A 169 -22.09 -11.16 3.89
C ARG A 169 -22.32 -10.68 5.33
N GLU A 170 -22.76 -11.55 6.23
CA GLU A 170 -22.87 -11.24 7.66
C GLU A 170 -21.49 -11.03 8.30
N PHE A 171 -20.51 -11.85 7.96
CA PHE A 171 -19.13 -11.66 8.41
C PHE A 171 -18.53 -10.33 7.91
N ARG A 172 -18.79 -9.92 6.66
CA ARG A 172 -18.40 -8.58 6.16
C ARG A 172 -18.98 -7.45 7.03
N LYS A 173 -20.18 -7.60 7.56
CA LYS A 173 -20.76 -6.60 8.48
C LYS A 173 -20.02 -6.57 9.82
N LEU A 174 -19.50 -7.71 10.31
CA LEU A 174 -18.65 -7.76 11.50
C LEU A 174 -17.26 -7.15 11.27
N ILE A 175 -16.65 -7.36 10.09
CA ILE A 175 -15.43 -6.64 9.69
C ILE A 175 -15.72 -5.13 9.69
N GLY A 176 -16.87 -4.73 9.14
CA GLY A 176 -17.34 -3.37 9.03
C GLY A 176 -16.70 -2.58 7.88
N PRO A 177 -17.08 -1.32 7.73
CA PRO A 177 -16.51 -0.43 6.72
C PRO A 177 -15.03 -0.21 6.93
N ILE A 178 -14.29 -0.02 5.84
CA ILE A 178 -12.85 0.29 5.89
C ILE A 178 -12.57 1.75 6.28
N PHE A 179 -13.60 2.56 6.42
CA PHE A 179 -13.58 3.95 6.85
C PHE A 179 -14.93 4.42 7.40
N PRO A 180 -14.94 5.49 8.20
CA PRO A 180 -13.84 6.12 8.95
C PRO A 180 -13.42 5.30 10.19
N TYR A 181 -12.44 5.80 10.96
CA TYR A 181 -12.14 5.27 12.30
C TYR A 181 -13.42 5.22 13.16
N GLY A 182 -13.59 4.13 13.91
CA GLY A 182 -14.79 3.91 14.73
C GLY A 182 -16.00 3.33 13.99
N SER A 183 -15.98 3.21 12.64
CA SER A 183 -17.11 2.70 11.87
C SER A 183 -17.24 1.17 11.84
N GLY A 184 -16.16 0.46 12.13
CA GLY A 184 -16.10 -1.01 12.17
C GLY A 184 -14.96 -1.50 13.06
N ALA A 185 -15.07 -2.73 13.56
CA ALA A 185 -14.09 -3.30 14.48
C ALA A 185 -12.70 -3.39 13.83
N MET A 186 -12.62 -3.91 12.60
CA MET A 186 -11.35 -4.07 11.89
C MET A 186 -10.65 -2.72 11.64
N THR A 187 -11.37 -1.73 11.16
CA THR A 187 -10.82 -0.40 10.86
C THR A 187 -10.36 0.33 12.13
N THR A 188 -11.11 0.17 13.22
CA THR A 188 -10.76 0.73 14.53
C THR A 188 -9.48 0.09 15.05
N LEU A 189 -9.45 -1.25 15.14
CA LEU A 189 -8.27 -1.99 15.58
C LEU A 189 -7.04 -1.73 14.70
N PHE A 190 -7.22 -1.67 13.36
CA PHE A 190 -6.15 -1.33 12.43
C PHE A 190 -5.51 0.02 12.78
N SER A 191 -6.35 1.04 12.98
CA SER A 191 -5.88 2.38 13.29
C SER A 191 -5.18 2.43 14.65
N GLU A 192 -5.71 1.73 15.64
CA GLU A 192 -5.15 1.69 17.00
C GLU A 192 -3.80 0.97 17.03
N LEU A 193 -3.67 -0.18 16.38
CA LEU A 193 -2.39 -0.88 16.23
C LEU A 193 -1.36 -0.06 15.45
N TYR A 194 -1.81 0.59 14.36
CA TYR A 194 -0.91 1.35 13.50
C TYR A 194 -0.45 2.65 14.15
N LEU A 195 -1.40 3.48 14.63
CA LEU A 195 -1.12 4.81 15.17
C LEU A 195 -0.71 4.78 16.65
N GLY A 196 -1.17 3.77 17.40
CA GLY A 196 -1.04 3.70 18.86
C GLY A 196 -1.88 4.75 19.59
N TYR A 197 -1.80 4.72 20.92
CA TYR A 197 -2.53 5.63 21.80
C TYR A 197 -2.33 7.11 21.41
N GLU A 198 -1.07 7.55 21.24
CA GLU A 198 -0.74 8.94 20.91
C GLU A 198 -1.41 9.39 19.59
N GLY A 199 -1.30 8.57 18.56
CA GLY A 199 -1.86 8.90 17.25
C GLY A 199 -3.39 8.95 17.27
N ILE A 200 -4.05 8.03 17.96
CA ILE A 200 -5.51 8.02 18.11
C ILE A 200 -5.99 9.25 18.88
N LYS A 201 -5.35 9.57 20.00
CA LYS A 201 -5.68 10.78 20.77
C LYS A 201 -5.52 12.04 19.92
N ARG A 202 -4.43 12.14 19.17
CA ARG A 202 -4.14 13.32 18.34
C ARG A 202 -5.11 13.47 17.18
N LYS A 203 -5.44 12.38 16.47
CA LYS A 203 -6.27 12.46 15.25
C LYS A 203 -7.75 12.47 15.52
N HIS A 204 -8.20 11.76 16.56
CA HIS A 204 -9.61 11.52 16.82
C HIS A 204 -10.11 12.09 18.16
N GLY A 205 -9.21 12.47 19.06
CA GLY A 205 -9.57 13.06 20.36
C GLY A 205 -10.21 12.10 21.36
N VAL A 206 -10.21 10.80 21.06
CA VAL A 206 -10.85 9.75 21.87
C VAL A 206 -9.83 8.78 22.45
N ASP A 207 -10.22 8.00 23.45
CA ASP A 207 -9.42 6.86 23.90
C ASP A 207 -9.58 5.68 22.95
N PRO A 208 -8.50 4.90 22.70
CA PRO A 208 -8.59 3.67 21.94
C PRO A 208 -9.56 2.68 22.59
N ARG A 209 -10.20 1.85 21.76
CA ARG A 209 -11.20 0.87 22.19
C ARG A 209 -10.60 -0.51 22.43
N TYR A 210 -9.67 -0.93 21.59
CA TYR A 210 -9.14 -2.28 21.57
C TYR A 210 -7.66 -2.34 21.97
N TYR A 211 -6.88 -1.31 21.63
CA TYR A 211 -5.44 -1.28 21.87
C TYR A 211 -4.94 0.12 22.22
N ASP A 212 -4.35 0.27 23.40
CA ASP A 212 -3.87 1.54 23.97
C ASP A 212 -2.33 1.64 24.06
N GLY A 213 -1.61 0.72 23.43
CA GLY A 213 -0.15 0.70 23.43
C GLY A 213 0.50 1.59 22.36
N PRO A 214 1.83 1.48 22.18
CA PRO A 214 2.57 2.23 21.15
C PRO A 214 2.20 1.80 19.74
N GLY A 215 2.20 2.75 18.80
CA GLY A 215 1.88 2.48 17.40
C GLY A 215 2.99 1.74 16.66
N ILE A 216 2.61 0.83 15.76
CA ILE A 216 3.53 0.10 14.88
C ILE A 216 4.12 1.04 13.80
N LEU A 217 3.50 2.19 13.55
CA LEU A 217 4.04 3.28 12.71
C LEU A 217 5.50 3.63 13.05
N TYR A 218 5.90 3.53 14.30
CA TYR A 218 7.27 3.84 14.73
C TYR A 218 8.33 2.83 14.24
N ASN A 219 7.94 1.74 13.61
CA ASN A 219 8.85 0.82 12.92
C ASN A 219 9.23 1.31 11.51
N GLU A 220 8.54 2.31 10.98
CA GLU A 220 8.80 2.86 9.64
C GLU A 220 10.07 3.71 9.63
N ARG A 221 10.76 3.72 8.47
CA ARG A 221 12.04 4.40 8.31
C ARG A 221 12.10 5.13 6.98
N LEU A 222 12.77 6.28 6.99
CA LEU A 222 13.11 7.00 5.76
C LEU A 222 14.07 6.15 4.92
N MET A 223 13.78 6.02 3.62
CA MET A 223 14.60 5.26 2.65
C MET A 223 15.42 6.15 1.74
N VAL A 224 14.94 7.35 1.44
CA VAL A 224 15.59 8.25 0.48
C VAL A 224 16.71 9.03 1.16
N GLU A 225 17.83 9.12 0.50
CA GLU A 225 19.00 9.92 0.93
C GLU A 225 18.80 11.39 0.58
N LEU A 226 19.24 12.29 1.46
CA LEU A 226 19.13 13.75 1.28
C LEU A 226 19.81 14.22 0.00
N GLU A 227 21.02 13.71 -0.24
CA GLU A 227 21.85 14.05 -1.39
C GLU A 227 21.18 13.66 -2.71
N VAL A 228 20.36 12.61 -2.70
CA VAL A 228 19.56 12.18 -3.84
C VAL A 228 18.48 13.21 -4.17
N LEU A 229 17.74 13.69 -3.16
CA LEU A 229 16.72 14.72 -3.37
C LEU A 229 17.32 16.03 -3.87
N GLU A 230 18.48 16.43 -3.35
CA GLU A 230 19.21 17.61 -3.83
C GLU A 230 19.68 17.44 -5.28
N ALA A 231 20.18 16.27 -5.64
CA ALA A 231 20.59 15.98 -7.01
C ALA A 231 19.38 16.04 -7.98
N LEU A 232 18.24 15.50 -7.58
CA LEU A 232 17.04 15.46 -8.41
C LEU A 232 16.44 16.84 -8.70
N LYS A 233 16.59 17.82 -7.81
CA LYS A 233 16.19 19.21 -8.06
C LYS A 233 16.84 19.81 -9.30
N ARG A 234 18.02 19.34 -9.69
CA ARG A 234 18.73 19.82 -10.91
C ARG A 234 18.08 19.33 -12.19
N PHE A 235 17.32 18.22 -12.12
CA PHE A 235 16.66 17.57 -13.25
C PHE A 235 15.15 17.87 -13.30
N ALA A 236 14.60 18.45 -12.25
CA ALA A 236 13.20 18.79 -12.10
C ALA A 236 13.06 20.30 -11.86
N PRO A 237 13.10 21.14 -12.91
CA PRO A 237 13.14 22.62 -12.76
C PRO A 237 11.90 23.18 -12.05
N ASN A 238 10.76 22.51 -12.14
CA ASN A 238 9.53 22.90 -11.43
C ASN A 238 9.43 22.28 -10.04
N GLY A 239 10.41 21.48 -9.63
CA GLY A 239 10.56 20.97 -8.28
C GLY A 239 10.07 19.54 -8.06
N LEU A 240 10.09 19.16 -6.76
CA LEU A 240 9.65 17.86 -6.27
C LEU A 240 8.34 17.98 -5.52
N ALA A 241 7.49 16.96 -5.59
CA ALA A 241 6.21 16.90 -4.89
C ALA A 241 5.97 15.51 -4.28
N ILE A 242 4.97 15.39 -3.41
CA ILE A 242 4.51 14.12 -2.82
C ILE A 242 3.01 13.98 -3.08
N LEU A 243 2.61 12.79 -3.52
CA LEU A 243 1.21 12.37 -3.60
C LEU A 243 1.06 10.98 -2.98
N SER A 244 0.45 10.90 -1.82
CA SER A 244 0.35 9.65 -1.06
C SER A 244 -1.01 9.46 -0.40
N GLY A 245 -1.45 8.20 -0.30
CA GLY A 245 -2.60 7.78 0.51
C GLY A 245 -2.36 7.79 2.02
N LYS A 246 -1.14 8.12 2.49
CA LYS A 246 -0.81 8.25 3.91
C LYS A 246 -1.46 9.50 4.51
N GLY A 247 -1.81 9.46 5.81
CA GLY A 247 -2.25 10.65 6.52
C GLY A 247 -1.10 11.63 6.76
N ARG A 248 -1.41 12.92 6.85
CA ARG A 248 -0.40 13.98 7.00
C ARG A 248 0.46 13.78 8.25
N TRP A 249 -0.17 13.55 9.40
CA TRP A 249 0.55 13.40 10.66
C TRP A 249 1.52 12.20 10.62
N GLU A 250 1.09 11.07 10.08
CA GLU A 250 1.92 9.86 9.93
C GLU A 250 3.11 10.11 9.01
N ALA A 251 2.85 10.79 7.90
CA ALA A 251 3.90 11.12 6.93
C ALA A 251 4.93 12.10 7.53
N GLU A 252 4.47 13.15 8.21
CA GLU A 252 5.34 14.15 8.82
C GLU A 252 6.25 13.56 9.92
N LYS A 253 5.81 12.53 10.65
CA LYS A 253 6.63 11.84 11.65
C LYS A 253 7.92 11.26 11.06
N ILE A 254 7.88 10.78 9.83
CA ILE A 254 9.02 10.11 9.19
C ILE A 254 9.71 11.04 8.19
N LEU A 255 8.94 11.79 7.41
CA LEU A 255 9.46 12.63 6.34
C LEU A 255 9.96 14.00 6.81
N SER A 256 9.76 14.40 8.07
CA SER A 256 10.17 15.73 8.56
C SER A 256 11.61 16.14 8.20
N PRO A 257 12.60 15.23 8.19
CA PRO A 257 13.97 15.59 7.81
C PRO A 257 14.12 16.02 6.35
N VAL A 258 13.21 15.55 5.46
CA VAL A 258 13.30 15.71 4.01
C VAL A 258 12.21 16.59 3.40
N LEU A 259 11.15 16.92 4.14
CA LEU A 259 10.01 17.68 3.61
C LEU A 259 10.38 19.00 2.97
N HIS A 260 11.44 19.68 3.46
CA HIS A 260 11.92 20.96 2.92
C HIS A 260 12.50 20.86 1.49
N HIS A 261 12.72 19.64 0.98
CA HIS A 261 13.12 19.42 -0.42
C HIS A 261 11.94 19.47 -1.39
N PHE A 262 10.72 19.31 -0.91
CA PHE A 262 9.50 19.28 -1.70
C PHE A 262 8.79 20.64 -1.71
N ASN A 263 8.07 20.94 -2.78
CA ASN A 263 7.22 22.12 -2.84
C ASN A 263 6.03 21.94 -1.88
N SER A 264 5.95 22.76 -0.84
CA SER A 264 4.96 22.66 0.23
C SER A 264 3.51 22.70 -0.28
N ASP A 265 3.25 23.45 -1.35
CA ASP A 265 1.91 23.57 -1.94
C ASP A 265 1.52 22.30 -2.72
N ALA A 266 2.51 21.56 -3.21
CA ALA A 266 2.32 20.33 -4.00
C ALA A 266 2.49 19.04 -3.19
N ILE A 267 2.51 19.10 -1.85
CA ILE A 267 2.45 17.93 -0.97
C ILE A 267 0.98 17.59 -0.72
N LEU A 268 0.52 16.44 -1.24
CA LEU A 268 -0.83 15.93 -1.08
C LEU A 268 -0.82 14.62 -0.30
N PHE A 269 -1.35 14.66 0.92
CA PHE A 269 -1.67 13.48 1.73
C PHE A 269 -3.18 13.29 1.70
N THR A 270 -3.66 12.20 1.06
CA THR A 270 -5.08 11.98 0.81
C THR A 270 -5.77 11.15 1.90
N GLY A 271 -4.98 10.52 2.78
CA GLY A 271 -5.48 9.58 3.78
C GLY A 271 -6.35 10.17 4.88
N ASP A 272 -6.30 11.49 5.11
CA ASP A 272 -7.10 12.13 6.16
C ASP A 272 -8.47 12.58 5.65
N ASP A 273 -8.53 13.40 4.57
CA ASP A 273 -9.75 14.11 4.19
C ASP A 273 -10.05 14.17 2.67
N LYS A 274 -9.22 13.59 1.82
CA LYS A 274 -9.31 13.80 0.35
C LYS A 274 -9.40 12.49 -0.45
N ARG A 275 -10.31 11.62 -0.05
CA ARG A 275 -10.46 10.29 -0.68
C ARG A 275 -10.94 10.32 -2.12
N GLU A 276 -11.66 11.34 -2.51
CA GLU A 276 -12.08 11.55 -3.89
C GLU A 276 -10.92 11.69 -4.87
N VAL A 277 -9.70 11.97 -4.35
CA VAL A 277 -8.46 12.05 -5.13
C VAL A 277 -7.48 10.91 -4.85
N ASP A 278 -7.91 9.88 -4.09
CA ASP A 278 -7.09 8.71 -3.81
C ASP A 278 -6.71 7.94 -5.07
N LYS A 279 -5.48 7.44 -5.09
CA LYS A 279 -4.97 6.59 -6.18
C LYS A 279 -5.85 5.34 -6.37
N PRO A 280 -6.10 4.96 -7.61
CA PRO A 280 -5.54 5.45 -8.88
C PRO A 280 -6.34 6.56 -9.57
N ASN A 281 -7.14 7.37 -8.85
CA ASN A 281 -7.77 8.55 -9.44
C ASN A 281 -6.70 9.57 -9.82
N PRO A 282 -6.66 10.06 -11.09
CA PRO A 282 -5.62 10.98 -11.55
C PRO A 282 -5.73 12.38 -10.93
N ALA A 283 -6.82 12.73 -10.28
CA ALA A 283 -7.09 14.10 -9.79
C ALA A 283 -5.97 14.62 -8.86
N GLY A 284 -5.44 13.75 -7.96
CA GLY A 284 -4.31 14.13 -7.10
C GLY A 284 -3.03 14.44 -7.88
N LEU A 285 -2.71 13.63 -8.88
CA LEU A 285 -1.54 13.86 -9.73
C LEU A 285 -1.70 15.14 -10.57
N LEU A 286 -2.88 15.36 -11.14
CA LEU A 286 -3.21 16.59 -11.90
C LEU A 286 -3.10 17.85 -11.00
N GLU A 287 -3.51 17.74 -9.73
CA GLU A 287 -3.38 18.84 -8.77
C GLU A 287 -1.91 19.15 -8.46
N CYS A 288 -1.06 18.13 -8.24
CA CYS A 288 0.38 18.33 -8.09
C CYS A 288 0.99 19.00 -9.33
N CYS A 289 0.67 18.52 -10.54
CA CYS A 289 1.14 19.11 -11.79
C CYS A 289 0.77 20.58 -11.90
N ARG A 290 -0.50 20.93 -11.62
CA ARG A 290 -1.00 22.32 -11.65
C ARG A 290 -0.25 23.22 -10.67
N LYS A 291 -0.02 22.75 -9.44
CA LYS A 291 0.68 23.50 -8.39
C LYS A 291 2.16 23.71 -8.71
N LEU A 292 2.78 22.74 -9.36
CA LEU A 292 4.16 22.84 -9.84
C LEU A 292 4.30 23.61 -11.18
N GLY A 293 3.19 23.85 -11.89
CA GLY A 293 3.23 24.39 -13.26
C GLY A 293 3.90 23.41 -14.25
N ALA A 294 3.86 22.11 -13.97
CA ALA A 294 4.52 21.08 -14.75
C ALA A 294 3.58 20.46 -15.77
N LYS A 295 4.12 20.16 -16.97
CA LYS A 295 3.40 19.48 -18.06
C LYS A 295 3.92 18.08 -18.31
N ARG A 296 5.21 17.85 -18.05
CA ARG A 296 5.90 16.56 -18.17
C ARG A 296 6.39 16.15 -16.80
N VAL A 297 5.89 15.05 -16.29
CA VAL A 297 6.18 14.63 -14.92
C VAL A 297 6.69 13.19 -14.85
N LEU A 298 7.63 12.94 -13.94
CA LEU A 298 8.00 11.60 -13.53
C LEU A 298 7.30 11.33 -12.21
N TYR A 299 6.42 10.34 -12.20
CA TYR A 299 5.85 9.79 -10.97
C TYR A 299 6.73 8.62 -10.51
N VAL A 300 7.01 8.55 -9.23
CA VAL A 300 7.83 7.51 -8.61
C VAL A 300 6.98 6.77 -7.60
N GLY A 301 6.79 5.47 -7.77
CA GLY A 301 5.93 4.68 -6.89
C GLY A 301 6.18 3.18 -7.01
N ASP A 302 5.66 2.39 -6.07
CA ASP A 302 5.94 0.97 -5.91
C ASP A 302 4.74 0.05 -6.10
N GLY A 303 3.52 0.61 -6.17
CA GLY A 303 2.27 -0.14 -6.22
C GLY A 303 1.65 -0.28 -7.61
N GLY A 304 0.74 -1.25 -7.76
CA GLY A 304 -0.07 -1.35 -8.97
C GLY A 304 -0.94 -0.11 -9.19
N GLU A 305 -1.42 0.51 -8.12
CA GLU A 305 -2.20 1.76 -8.17
C GLU A 305 -1.42 2.93 -8.77
N ASP A 306 -0.10 2.98 -8.59
CA ASP A 306 0.76 4.02 -9.17
C ASP A 306 0.85 3.91 -10.69
N TYR A 307 0.93 2.67 -11.19
CA TYR A 307 0.88 2.43 -12.62
C TYR A 307 -0.45 2.90 -13.22
N PHE A 308 -1.58 2.53 -12.63
CA PHE A 308 -2.89 2.93 -13.12
C PHE A 308 -3.16 4.43 -12.94
N LEU A 309 -2.61 5.05 -11.91
CA LEU A 309 -2.62 6.51 -11.71
C LEU A 309 -1.98 7.23 -12.89
N VAL A 310 -0.75 6.83 -13.26
CA VAL A 310 -0.01 7.42 -14.38
C VAL A 310 -0.73 7.17 -15.71
N LEU A 311 -1.25 5.96 -15.93
CA LEU A 311 -2.02 5.64 -17.13
C LEU A 311 -3.24 6.56 -17.28
N ARG A 312 -4.04 6.71 -16.21
CA ARG A 312 -5.22 7.58 -16.21
C ARG A 312 -4.89 9.08 -16.32
N ALA A 313 -3.73 9.52 -15.81
CA ALA A 313 -3.26 10.89 -15.99
C ALA A 313 -2.90 11.19 -17.45
N ARG A 314 -2.29 10.22 -18.15
CA ARG A 314 -2.03 10.33 -19.61
C ARG A 314 -3.32 10.50 -20.40
N GLU A 315 -4.39 9.78 -20.04
CA GLU A 315 -5.73 9.93 -20.66
C GLU A 315 -6.33 11.33 -20.46
N ARG A 316 -5.85 12.07 -19.46
CA ARG A 316 -6.23 13.47 -19.16
C ARG A 316 -5.29 14.51 -19.78
N GLY A 317 -4.34 14.07 -20.62
CA GLY A 317 -3.47 14.95 -21.39
C GLY A 317 -2.20 15.42 -20.68
N ILE A 318 -1.83 14.80 -19.54
CA ILE A 318 -0.53 15.02 -18.89
C ILE A 318 0.49 14.05 -19.49
N GLU A 319 1.65 14.57 -19.87
CA GLU A 319 2.80 13.73 -20.22
C GLU A 319 3.44 13.19 -18.94
N ALA A 320 2.85 12.11 -18.43
CA ALA A 320 3.29 11.47 -17.20
C ALA A 320 4.10 10.21 -17.51
N HIS A 321 5.19 10.01 -16.78
CA HIS A 321 6.04 8.83 -16.82
C HIS A 321 6.06 8.15 -15.45
N LEU A 322 6.27 6.83 -15.43
CA LEU A 322 6.42 6.04 -14.21
C LEU A 322 7.87 5.54 -14.06
N ALA A 323 8.50 5.89 -12.95
CA ALA A 323 9.65 5.16 -12.42
C ALA A 323 9.15 4.21 -11.32
N ALA A 324 9.06 2.94 -11.65
CA ALA A 324 8.54 1.91 -10.77
C ALA A 324 9.62 1.41 -9.79
N VAL A 325 9.32 1.43 -8.50
CA VAL A 325 10.21 0.97 -7.43
C VAL A 325 9.95 -0.51 -7.14
N LEU A 326 11.02 -1.30 -7.02
CA LEU A 326 10.93 -2.72 -6.71
C LEU A 326 10.90 -2.93 -5.19
N THR A 327 9.75 -3.27 -4.63
CA THR A 327 9.58 -3.50 -3.19
C THR A 327 9.27 -4.95 -2.83
N ASN A 328 8.89 -5.76 -3.81
CA ASN A 328 8.50 -7.14 -3.57
C ASN A 328 8.75 -8.05 -4.79
N LYS A 329 8.59 -9.36 -4.60
CA LYS A 329 8.85 -10.35 -5.66
C LYS A 329 7.92 -10.25 -6.89
N TYR A 330 6.76 -9.64 -6.76
CA TYR A 330 5.80 -9.47 -7.86
C TYR A 330 6.03 -8.17 -8.64
N SER A 331 6.71 -7.17 -8.04
CA SER A 331 6.92 -5.85 -8.64
C SER A 331 7.59 -5.92 -10.01
N TYR A 332 8.68 -6.68 -10.14
CA TYR A 332 9.40 -6.82 -11.40
C TYR A 332 8.51 -7.42 -12.51
N ALA A 333 7.82 -8.51 -12.20
CA ALA A 333 6.93 -9.18 -13.17
C ALA A 333 5.76 -8.27 -13.57
N PHE A 334 5.17 -7.55 -12.62
CA PHE A 334 4.09 -6.61 -12.88
C PHE A 334 4.56 -5.46 -13.78
N PHE A 335 5.61 -4.74 -13.37
CA PHE A 335 6.05 -3.54 -14.07
C PHE A 335 6.64 -3.82 -15.45
N THR A 336 7.31 -4.97 -15.64
CA THR A 336 7.77 -5.39 -16.97
C THR A 336 6.60 -5.78 -17.88
N ARG A 337 5.58 -6.47 -17.35
CA ARG A 337 4.37 -6.82 -18.11
C ARG A 337 3.57 -5.59 -18.51
N CYS A 338 3.47 -4.61 -17.63
CA CYS A 338 2.75 -3.34 -17.85
C CYS A 338 3.58 -2.32 -18.63
N LEU A 339 4.83 -2.60 -18.95
CA LEU A 339 5.74 -1.69 -19.65
C LEU A 339 5.89 -0.35 -18.93
N ALA A 340 6.18 -0.36 -17.62
CA ALA A 340 6.56 0.84 -16.88
C ALA A 340 7.73 1.56 -17.57
N ASP A 341 7.72 2.89 -17.63
CA ASP A 341 8.71 3.64 -18.42
C ASP A 341 10.14 3.46 -17.90
N ALA A 342 10.30 3.39 -16.58
CA ALA A 342 11.55 2.99 -15.92
C ALA A 342 11.26 2.07 -14.72
N ILE A 343 12.22 1.21 -14.38
CA ILE A 343 12.18 0.32 -13.21
C ILE A 343 13.49 0.53 -12.45
N ILE A 344 13.38 0.80 -11.15
CA ILE A 344 14.49 1.09 -10.26
C ILE A 344 14.41 0.23 -9.00
N GLU A 345 15.55 -0.08 -8.43
CA GLU A 345 15.62 -0.85 -7.20
C GLU A 345 15.03 -0.08 -6.00
N ASN A 346 15.35 1.21 -5.89
CA ASN A 346 14.77 2.15 -4.93
C ASN A 346 14.96 3.59 -5.44
N ALA A 347 14.35 4.58 -4.76
CA ALA A 347 14.38 5.97 -5.17
C ALA A 347 15.81 6.58 -5.25
N ASN A 348 16.79 6.03 -4.53
CA ASN A 348 18.17 6.52 -4.56
C ASN A 348 18.87 6.24 -5.91
N PHE A 349 18.32 5.37 -6.74
CA PHE A 349 18.82 5.12 -8.09
C PHE A 349 18.32 6.14 -9.13
N LEU A 350 17.32 6.96 -8.83
CA LEU A 350 16.75 7.92 -9.78
C LEU A 350 17.76 8.86 -10.45
N PRO A 351 18.76 9.44 -9.76
CA PRO A 351 19.73 10.31 -10.42
C PRO A 351 20.48 9.66 -11.58
N LYS A 352 20.61 8.33 -11.56
CA LYS A 352 21.27 7.57 -12.64
C LYS A 352 20.48 7.63 -13.96
N LEU A 353 19.15 7.73 -13.89
CA LEU A 353 18.29 7.87 -15.07
C LEU A 353 18.62 9.12 -15.90
N PHE A 354 19.06 10.20 -15.23
CA PHE A 354 19.32 11.50 -15.84
C PHE A 354 20.76 11.69 -16.31
N LYS A 355 21.69 10.80 -15.92
CA LYS A 355 23.04 10.85 -16.45
C LYS A 355 23.06 10.59 -17.96
N ARG A 356 23.68 11.48 -18.71
CA ARG A 356 24.01 11.22 -20.11
C ARG A 356 25.28 10.39 -20.15
N ALA A 357 25.27 9.32 -20.94
CA ALA A 357 26.47 8.52 -21.19
C ALA A 357 27.56 9.35 -21.87
#